data_9c9ba7332e9d518e1a5d82593a77c3ba
#
_entry.id   9c9ba7332e9d518e1a5d82593a77c3ba
#
_cell.length_a   1.000
_cell.length_b   1.000
_cell.length_c   1.000
_cell.angle_alpha   90.00
_cell.angle_beta   90.00
_cell.angle_gamma   90.00
#
_symmetry.space_group_name_H-M   'P 1'
#
loop_
_entity.id
_entity.type
_entity.pdbx_description
1 polymer ?
#
loop_
_entity_poly.entity_id
_entity_poly.type
_entity_poly.pdbx_seq_one_letter_code
_entity_poly.pdbx_strand_id
1 'polypeptide(L)'
;DRAQVLAAMKRATTFMVEKVANKGGYVWSYLPDMTRRWGEMEATPTMIWIQPPGTPSMGHLFLDAYHATGDDHYYRAAEQVASALMFAQHPSGGWNYIADFAGEASLKKWYDPIGKNAWRLEEFQHYYGNATFDDAGTAESAKFFLRLYVEKKDPKYKAPLDKAIKFVLDSQYPIGVWPQRFPKAQAAGLHGLPDYTSYATFNDDVAAENMDFLLMCYQ
;
A
#
# COMPACT_ATOMS: atom_id res chain seq x y z
N ASP A 1 -9.52 -21.09 -25.26
CA ASP A 1 -8.73 -20.45 -26.33
C ASP A 1 -7.92 -19.27 -25.74
N ARG A 2 -6.62 -19.23 -26.10
CA ARG A 2 -5.69 -18.20 -25.59
C ARG A 2 -6.14 -16.78 -25.95
N ALA A 3 -6.68 -16.59 -27.16
CA ALA A 3 -7.16 -15.28 -27.61
C ALA A 3 -8.35 -14.77 -26.76
N GLN A 4 -9.25 -15.66 -26.38
CA GLN A 4 -10.38 -15.31 -25.50
C GLN A 4 -9.91 -14.92 -24.11
N VAL A 5 -8.90 -15.62 -23.56
CA VAL A 5 -8.29 -15.27 -22.26
C VAL A 5 -7.66 -13.89 -22.32
N LEU A 6 -6.82 -13.61 -23.33
CA LEU A 6 -6.20 -12.30 -23.52
C LEU A 6 -7.24 -11.18 -23.66
N ALA A 7 -8.29 -11.42 -24.44
CA ALA A 7 -9.39 -10.45 -24.61
C ALA A 7 -10.11 -10.18 -23.27
N ALA A 8 -10.34 -11.22 -22.47
CA ALA A 8 -10.97 -11.08 -21.15
C ALA A 8 -10.08 -10.30 -20.18
N MET A 9 -8.78 -10.61 -20.12
CA MET A 9 -7.80 -9.88 -19.31
C MET A 9 -7.77 -8.39 -19.69
N LYS A 10 -7.75 -8.09 -21.00
CA LYS A 10 -7.69 -6.70 -21.47
C LYS A 10 -8.97 -5.92 -21.12
N ARG A 11 -10.15 -6.54 -21.29
CA ARG A 11 -11.42 -5.93 -20.85
C ARG A 11 -11.46 -5.66 -19.36
N ALA A 12 -11.01 -6.63 -18.55
CA ALA A 12 -10.95 -6.48 -17.09
C ALA A 12 -10.01 -5.33 -16.69
N THR A 13 -8.80 -5.28 -17.25
CA THR A 13 -7.84 -4.19 -16.99
C THR A 13 -8.39 -2.83 -17.41
N THR A 14 -8.99 -2.74 -18.59
CA THR A 14 -9.62 -1.50 -19.06
C THR A 14 -10.71 -1.03 -18.10
N PHE A 15 -11.59 -1.95 -17.66
CA PHE A 15 -12.62 -1.64 -16.68
C PHE A 15 -12.02 -1.15 -15.36
N MET A 16 -11.01 -1.86 -14.83
CA MET A 16 -10.35 -1.47 -13.57
C MET A 16 -9.71 -0.08 -13.67
N VAL A 17 -9.05 0.22 -14.79
CA VAL A 17 -8.37 1.51 -15.00
C VAL A 17 -9.36 2.66 -15.23
N GLU A 18 -10.40 2.44 -16.03
CA GLU A 18 -11.29 3.52 -16.49
C GLU A 18 -12.50 3.76 -15.58
N LYS A 19 -12.97 2.73 -14.88
CA LYS A 19 -14.22 2.77 -14.10
C LYS A 19 -14.01 2.63 -12.59
N VAL A 20 -12.99 1.89 -12.17
CA VAL A 20 -12.79 1.54 -10.76
C VAL A 20 -11.72 2.40 -10.10
N ALA A 21 -10.60 2.62 -10.79
CA ALA A 21 -9.44 3.32 -10.23
C ALA A 21 -9.77 4.74 -9.76
N ASN A 22 -9.32 5.07 -8.57
CA ASN A 22 -9.26 6.43 -8.09
C ASN A 22 -7.82 6.95 -8.25
N LYS A 23 -7.56 7.70 -9.34
CA LYS A 23 -6.22 8.20 -9.70
C LYS A 23 -5.14 7.11 -9.67
N GLY A 24 -5.48 5.89 -10.11
CA GLY A 24 -4.58 4.73 -10.12
C GLY A 24 -4.60 3.91 -8.83
N GLY A 25 -5.29 4.33 -7.80
CA GLY A 25 -5.45 3.57 -6.56
C GLY A 25 -6.76 2.80 -6.47
N TYR A 26 -6.80 1.79 -5.60
CA TYR A 26 -7.89 0.84 -5.47
C TYR A 26 -8.21 0.60 -3.98
N VAL A 27 -9.43 0.14 -3.71
CA VAL A 27 -9.82 -0.52 -2.47
C VAL A 27 -10.14 -1.99 -2.75
N TRP A 28 -10.61 -2.78 -1.76
CA TRP A 28 -10.75 -4.23 -1.90
C TRP A 28 -12.03 -4.64 -2.62
N SER A 29 -13.13 -3.93 -2.38
CA SER A 29 -14.42 -4.29 -2.95
C SER A 29 -15.31 -3.07 -3.23
N TYR A 30 -16.25 -3.24 -4.15
CA TYR A 30 -17.14 -2.21 -4.62
C TYR A 30 -18.53 -2.79 -4.82
N LEU A 31 -19.57 -2.01 -4.59
CA LEU A 31 -20.89 -2.37 -5.10
C LEU A 31 -20.86 -2.40 -6.65
N PRO A 32 -21.70 -3.22 -7.28
CA PRO A 32 -21.75 -3.28 -8.75
C PRO A 32 -22.03 -1.94 -9.44
N ASP A 33 -22.73 -1.03 -8.76
CA ASP A 33 -23.03 0.32 -9.23
C ASP A 33 -21.95 1.36 -8.86
N MET A 34 -20.84 0.92 -8.21
CA MET A 34 -19.71 1.74 -7.77
C MET A 34 -20.05 2.85 -6.75
N THR A 35 -21.25 2.84 -6.16
CA THR A 35 -21.69 3.86 -5.21
C THR A 35 -21.02 3.76 -3.85
N ARG A 36 -20.68 2.54 -3.41
CA ARG A 36 -19.97 2.30 -2.15
C ARG A 36 -18.79 1.36 -2.36
N ARG A 37 -17.79 1.49 -1.47
CA ARG A 37 -16.53 0.76 -1.56
C ARG A 37 -15.91 0.49 -0.21
N TRP A 38 -15.15 -0.57 -0.10
CA TRP A 38 -14.52 -1.02 1.14
C TRP A 38 -13.09 -1.47 0.88
N GLY A 39 -12.19 -1.11 1.78
CA GLY A 39 -11.07 -1.93 2.17
C GLY A 39 -11.51 -2.82 3.32
N GLU A 40 -10.75 -2.89 4.39
CA GLU A 40 -11.18 -3.55 5.62
C GLU A 40 -12.37 -2.83 6.26
N MET A 41 -12.42 -1.53 6.10
CA MET A 41 -13.53 -0.67 6.50
C MET A 41 -14.13 0.03 5.28
N GLU A 42 -15.35 0.58 5.43
CA GLU A 42 -15.97 1.37 4.37
C GLU A 42 -15.13 2.62 4.07
N ALA A 43 -14.77 2.80 2.81
CA ALA A 43 -13.96 3.91 2.32
C ALA A 43 -14.81 4.99 1.66
N THR A 44 -14.37 6.25 1.76
CA THR A 44 -14.94 7.33 0.96
C THR A 44 -14.50 7.25 -0.51
N PRO A 45 -15.17 7.93 -1.44
CA PRO A 45 -14.81 7.91 -2.86
C PRO A 45 -13.40 8.41 -3.17
N THR A 46 -12.78 9.18 -2.28
CA THR A 46 -11.44 9.75 -2.46
C THR A 46 -10.31 8.91 -1.88
N MET A 47 -10.65 7.86 -1.13
CA MET A 47 -9.69 6.98 -0.49
C MET A 47 -9.19 5.88 -1.41
N ILE A 48 -7.96 5.45 -1.13
CA ILE A 48 -7.32 4.25 -1.66
C ILE A 48 -6.76 3.41 -0.52
N TRP A 49 -6.70 2.10 -0.71
CA TRP A 49 -6.21 1.14 0.28
C TRP A 49 -4.84 0.64 -0.13
N ILE A 50 -3.84 0.80 0.75
CA ILE A 50 -2.46 0.35 0.49
C ILE A 50 -2.28 -1.08 0.98
N GLN A 51 -2.88 -1.41 2.11
CA GLN A 51 -2.90 -2.78 2.64
C GLN A 51 -3.42 -3.76 1.56
N PRO A 52 -2.71 -4.86 1.25
CA PRO A 52 -3.20 -5.88 0.33
C PRO A 52 -4.57 -6.48 0.75
N PRO A 53 -5.40 -6.88 -0.21
CA PRO A 53 -5.21 -6.89 -1.68
C PRO A 53 -5.55 -5.56 -2.39
N GLY A 54 -5.16 -4.43 -1.82
CA GLY A 54 -5.45 -3.08 -2.34
C GLY A 54 -4.57 -2.64 -3.51
N THR A 55 -4.17 -1.36 -3.45
CA THR A 55 -3.46 -0.68 -4.56
C THR A 55 -2.18 -1.39 -5.02
N PRO A 56 -1.21 -1.78 -4.16
CA PRO A 56 0.02 -2.42 -4.63
C PRO A 56 -0.24 -3.78 -5.29
N SER A 57 -1.21 -4.56 -4.82
CA SER A 57 -1.58 -5.85 -5.44
C SER A 57 -2.03 -5.69 -6.88
N MET A 58 -2.77 -4.63 -7.19
CA MET A 58 -3.15 -4.31 -8.57
C MET A 58 -1.93 -3.93 -9.42
N GLY A 59 -0.96 -3.22 -8.85
CA GLY A 59 0.29 -2.90 -9.52
C GLY A 59 1.09 -4.13 -9.90
N HIS A 60 1.26 -5.07 -8.98
CA HIS A 60 1.92 -6.35 -9.23
C HIS A 60 1.20 -7.15 -10.32
N LEU A 61 -0.13 -7.25 -10.24
CA LEU A 61 -0.92 -7.96 -11.24
C LEU A 61 -0.75 -7.37 -12.65
N PHE A 62 -0.73 -6.04 -12.77
CA PHE A 62 -0.51 -5.40 -14.07
C PHE A 62 0.90 -5.63 -14.61
N LEU A 63 1.94 -5.63 -13.77
CA LEU A 63 3.29 -6.01 -14.18
C LEU A 63 3.38 -7.48 -14.60
N ASP A 64 2.72 -8.39 -13.88
CA ASP A 64 2.67 -9.81 -14.26
C ASP A 64 1.99 -10.00 -15.63
N ALA A 65 0.89 -9.28 -15.86
CA ALA A 65 0.20 -9.30 -17.15
C ALA A 65 1.07 -8.71 -18.27
N TYR A 66 1.83 -7.66 -18.01
CA TYR A 66 2.82 -7.11 -18.95
C TYR A 66 3.91 -8.13 -19.28
N HIS A 67 4.52 -8.76 -18.27
CA HIS A 67 5.55 -9.79 -18.48
C HIS A 67 5.04 -10.97 -19.30
N ALA A 68 3.80 -11.40 -19.02
CA ALA A 68 3.20 -12.54 -19.73
C ALA A 68 2.80 -12.24 -21.18
N THR A 69 2.54 -10.96 -21.53
CA THR A 69 1.95 -10.59 -22.81
C THR A 69 2.82 -9.69 -23.68
N GLY A 70 3.70 -8.89 -23.09
CA GLY A 70 4.43 -7.81 -23.76
C GLY A 70 3.56 -6.61 -24.14
N ASP A 71 2.27 -6.58 -23.74
CA ASP A 71 1.36 -5.48 -24.10
C ASP A 71 1.52 -4.31 -23.13
N ASP A 72 2.02 -3.18 -23.63
CA ASP A 72 2.20 -1.93 -22.87
C ASP A 72 0.89 -1.38 -22.25
N HIS A 73 -0.28 -1.89 -22.62
CA HIS A 73 -1.52 -1.56 -21.95
C HIS A 73 -1.45 -1.85 -20.44
N TYR A 74 -0.90 -3.01 -20.08
CA TYR A 74 -0.72 -3.40 -18.68
C TYR A 74 0.38 -2.60 -17.99
N TYR A 75 1.49 -2.31 -18.68
CA TYR A 75 2.54 -1.48 -18.13
C TYR A 75 2.03 -0.07 -17.77
N ARG A 76 1.26 0.56 -18.68
CA ARG A 76 0.62 1.86 -18.38
C ARG A 76 -0.35 1.81 -17.21
N ALA A 77 -1.06 0.70 -17.02
CA ALA A 77 -1.90 0.49 -15.85
C ALA A 77 -1.06 0.44 -14.55
N ALA A 78 0.09 -0.25 -14.58
CA ALA A 78 1.04 -0.29 -13.46
C ALA A 78 1.63 1.10 -13.16
N GLU A 79 1.91 1.93 -14.18
CA GLU A 79 2.38 3.31 -14.00
C GLU A 79 1.34 4.20 -13.28
N GLN A 80 0.05 3.98 -13.51
CA GLN A 80 -1.01 4.69 -12.78
C GLN A 80 -1.02 4.29 -11.31
N VAL A 81 -0.85 2.99 -11.02
CA VAL A 81 -0.70 2.51 -9.63
C VAL A 81 0.51 3.16 -8.97
N ALA A 82 1.65 3.22 -9.66
CA ALA A 82 2.84 3.89 -9.13
C ALA A 82 2.57 5.36 -8.77
N SER A 83 1.81 6.07 -9.60
CA SER A 83 1.44 7.46 -9.32
C SER A 83 0.61 7.59 -8.04
N ALA A 84 -0.34 6.69 -7.81
CA ALA A 84 -1.14 6.64 -6.58
C ALA A 84 -0.28 6.33 -5.35
N LEU A 85 0.65 5.36 -5.47
CA LEU A 85 1.55 4.98 -4.38
C LEU A 85 2.60 6.07 -4.08
N MET A 86 3.09 6.80 -5.09
CA MET A 86 3.97 7.96 -4.86
C MET A 86 3.25 9.08 -4.11
N PHE A 87 1.97 9.33 -4.42
CA PHE A 87 1.14 10.26 -3.65
C PHE A 87 0.97 9.81 -2.19
N ALA A 88 0.75 8.51 -1.99
CA ALA A 88 0.48 7.92 -0.68
C ALA A 88 1.75 7.71 0.17
N GLN A 89 2.94 7.82 -0.41
CA GLN A 89 4.19 7.57 0.31
C GLN A 89 4.41 8.60 1.41
N HIS A 90 4.49 8.10 2.65
CA HIS A 90 4.80 8.94 3.81
C HIS A 90 6.19 9.58 3.66
N PRO A 91 6.42 10.80 4.18
CA PRO A 91 7.74 11.46 4.13
C PRO A 91 8.90 10.61 4.66
N SER A 92 8.66 9.69 5.60
CA SER A 92 9.67 8.74 6.09
C SER A 92 10.06 7.66 5.09
N GLY A 93 9.25 7.42 4.04
CA GLY A 93 9.51 6.46 2.97
C GLY A 93 8.61 5.23 2.95
N GLY A 94 7.89 4.93 4.02
CA GLY A 94 6.91 3.85 4.07
C GLY A 94 5.50 4.29 3.70
N TRP A 95 4.50 3.44 3.98
CA TRP A 95 3.07 3.70 3.72
C TRP A 95 2.22 3.38 4.94
N ASN A 96 1.10 4.07 5.06
CA ASN A 96 0.03 3.70 5.98
C ASN A 96 -0.98 2.80 5.25
N TYR A 97 -1.95 2.22 5.96
CA TYR A 97 -3.01 1.37 5.37
C TYR A 97 -3.80 2.07 4.28
N ILE A 98 -4.05 3.36 4.44
CA ILE A 98 -4.98 4.15 3.65
C ILE A 98 -4.32 5.47 3.27
N ALA A 99 -4.61 5.95 2.07
CA ALA A 99 -4.38 7.34 1.69
C ALA A 99 -5.68 7.95 1.17
N ASP A 100 -5.82 9.27 1.32
CA ASP A 100 -6.99 10.01 0.86
C ASP A 100 -6.56 11.16 -0.06
N PHE A 101 -7.02 11.15 -1.29
CA PHE A 101 -6.77 12.23 -2.25
C PHE A 101 -7.44 13.56 -1.87
N ALA A 102 -8.40 13.53 -0.93
CA ALA A 102 -8.95 14.74 -0.32
C ALA A 102 -8.03 15.34 0.77
N GLY A 103 -6.94 14.65 1.10
CA GLY A 103 -5.90 15.11 2.02
C GLY A 103 -6.03 14.57 3.44
N GLU A 104 -4.99 14.83 4.23
CA GLU A 104 -4.84 14.31 5.59
C GLU A 104 -6.00 14.72 6.53
N ALA A 105 -6.52 15.93 6.38
CA ALA A 105 -7.65 16.38 7.21
C ALA A 105 -8.93 15.55 6.97
N SER A 106 -9.17 15.13 5.72
CA SER A 106 -10.27 14.22 5.37
C SER A 106 -10.05 12.85 5.99
N LEU A 107 -8.84 12.32 5.89
CA LEU A 107 -8.47 11.03 6.47
C LEU A 107 -8.63 11.03 8.00
N LYS A 108 -8.15 12.05 8.70
CA LYS A 108 -8.34 12.20 10.16
C LYS A 108 -9.83 12.21 10.53
N LYS A 109 -10.64 12.98 9.78
CA LYS A 109 -12.09 13.03 10.01
C LYS A 109 -12.76 11.67 9.80
N TRP A 110 -12.26 10.84 8.89
CA TRP A 110 -12.74 9.48 8.69
C TRP A 110 -12.40 8.57 9.89
N TYR A 111 -11.20 8.71 10.47
CA TYR A 111 -10.79 7.94 11.66
C TYR A 111 -11.62 8.27 12.91
N ASP A 112 -12.07 9.49 13.09
CA ASP A 112 -12.78 9.92 14.31
C ASP A 112 -14.00 9.06 14.68
N PRO A 113 -14.99 8.81 13.78
CA PRO A 113 -16.11 7.94 14.10
C PRO A 113 -15.74 6.46 14.16
N ILE A 114 -14.77 6.03 13.36
CA ILE A 114 -14.32 4.64 13.30
C ILE A 114 -13.60 4.26 14.58
N GLY A 115 -12.68 5.09 15.07
CA GLY A 115 -11.98 4.87 16.33
C GLY A 115 -12.92 4.70 17.53
N LYS A 116 -14.09 5.32 17.50
CA LYS A 116 -15.10 5.17 18.57
C LYS A 116 -15.85 3.84 18.52
N ASN A 117 -15.91 3.20 17.36
CA ASN A 117 -16.78 2.04 17.11
C ASN A 117 -16.00 0.77 16.74
N ALA A 118 -14.75 0.87 16.35
CA ALA A 118 -13.91 -0.23 15.87
C ALA A 118 -13.17 -0.94 17.02
N TRP A 119 -13.88 -1.46 17.99
CA TRP A 119 -13.31 -2.04 19.20
C TRP A 119 -12.43 -3.29 18.99
N ARG A 120 -12.48 -3.91 17.80
CA ARG A 120 -11.65 -5.07 17.43
C ARG A 120 -10.53 -4.75 16.45
N LEU A 121 -10.54 -3.55 15.86
CA LEU A 121 -9.61 -3.13 14.81
C LEU A 121 -8.76 -2.00 15.39
N GLU A 122 -7.81 -2.36 16.24
CA GLU A 122 -6.97 -1.40 16.98
C GLU A 122 -6.22 -0.46 16.04
N GLU A 123 -5.81 -0.95 14.88
CA GLU A 123 -5.13 -0.22 13.81
C GLU A 123 -5.95 0.94 13.23
N PHE A 124 -7.29 0.89 13.36
CA PHE A 124 -8.21 1.94 12.94
C PHE A 124 -8.78 2.78 14.09
N GLN A 125 -8.49 2.43 15.33
CA GLN A 125 -8.96 3.19 16.50
C GLN A 125 -8.27 4.55 16.63
N HIS A 126 -7.09 4.71 16.03
CA HIS A 126 -6.30 5.91 16.13
C HIS A 126 -5.62 6.26 14.82
N TYR A 127 -5.59 7.54 14.46
CA TYR A 127 -4.78 8.04 13.36
C TYR A 127 -3.34 8.27 13.85
N TYR A 128 -2.44 7.37 13.51
CA TYR A 128 -1.04 7.44 13.96
C TYR A 128 -0.21 8.49 13.19
N GLY A 129 -0.58 8.82 11.95
CA GLY A 129 0.13 9.80 11.13
C GLY A 129 1.54 9.37 10.69
N ASN A 130 1.84 8.07 10.74
CA ASN A 130 3.11 7.46 10.35
C ASN A 130 2.88 6.30 9.38
N ALA A 131 3.95 5.64 8.96
CA ALA A 131 3.88 4.44 8.14
C ALA A 131 3.81 3.17 9.00
N THR A 132 3.34 2.08 8.40
CA THR A 132 3.23 0.77 9.05
C THR A 132 3.85 -0.33 8.20
N PHE A 133 4.42 -1.34 8.87
CA PHE A 133 4.82 -2.61 8.23
C PHE A 133 3.72 -3.66 8.31
N ASP A 134 2.72 -3.41 9.14
CA ASP A 134 1.61 -4.32 9.36
C ASP A 134 0.86 -4.62 8.05
N ASP A 135 0.41 -5.85 7.90
CA ASP A 135 -0.33 -6.31 6.72
C ASP A 135 0.38 -6.05 5.37
N ALA A 136 1.70 -6.07 5.35
CA ALA A 136 2.53 -6.01 4.15
C ALA A 136 2.36 -4.76 3.24
N GLY A 137 1.56 -3.76 3.62
CA GLY A 137 1.29 -2.60 2.75
C GLY A 137 2.56 -1.85 2.32
N THR A 138 3.47 -1.60 3.26
CA THR A 138 4.77 -0.97 2.97
C THR A 138 5.67 -1.90 2.16
N ALA A 139 5.78 -3.18 2.53
CA ALA A 139 6.63 -4.14 1.84
C ALA A 139 6.20 -4.35 0.39
N GLU A 140 4.92 -4.58 0.14
CA GLU A 140 4.38 -4.78 -1.21
C GLU A 140 4.50 -3.53 -2.08
N SER A 141 4.30 -2.34 -1.50
CA SER A 141 4.54 -1.08 -2.22
C SER A 141 6.01 -0.91 -2.60
N ALA A 142 6.93 -1.22 -1.69
CA ALA A 142 8.38 -1.16 -1.93
C ALA A 142 8.84 -2.18 -2.98
N LYS A 143 8.38 -3.44 -2.89
CA LYS A 143 8.62 -4.50 -3.88
C LYS A 143 8.08 -4.10 -5.25
N PHE A 144 6.91 -3.48 -5.31
CA PHE A 144 6.34 -2.99 -6.56
C PHE A 144 7.23 -1.92 -7.22
N PHE A 145 7.71 -0.92 -6.46
CA PHE A 145 8.63 0.07 -7.01
C PHE A 145 9.96 -0.52 -7.46
N LEU A 146 10.48 -1.53 -6.74
CA LEU A 146 11.68 -2.24 -7.16
C LEU A 146 11.46 -2.94 -8.51
N ARG A 147 10.38 -3.72 -8.64
CA ARG A 147 10.00 -4.40 -9.89
C ARG A 147 9.84 -3.40 -11.05
N LEU A 148 9.11 -2.32 -10.81
CA LEU A 148 8.82 -1.31 -11.82
C LEU A 148 10.10 -0.57 -12.26
N TYR A 149 11.00 -0.26 -11.31
CA TYR A 149 12.29 0.36 -11.63
C TYR A 149 13.20 -0.58 -12.43
N VAL A 150 13.31 -1.84 -12.02
CA VAL A 150 14.13 -2.84 -12.70
C VAL A 150 13.66 -3.09 -14.11
N GLU A 151 12.37 -3.01 -14.37
CA GLU A 151 11.74 -3.28 -15.68
C GLU A 151 12.28 -2.39 -16.81
N LYS A 152 12.29 -1.08 -16.61
CA LYS A 152 12.70 -0.11 -17.63
C LYS A 152 13.79 0.87 -17.17
N LYS A 153 14.27 0.75 -15.95
CA LYS A 153 15.26 1.67 -15.31
C LYS A 153 14.83 3.14 -15.37
N ASP A 154 13.52 3.41 -15.36
CA ASP A 154 12.98 4.77 -15.37
C ASP A 154 13.33 5.50 -14.06
N PRO A 155 14.10 6.60 -14.12
CA PRO A 155 14.60 7.31 -12.93
C PRO A 155 13.49 7.88 -12.05
N LYS A 156 12.27 8.07 -12.58
CA LYS A 156 11.13 8.56 -11.79
C LYS A 156 10.74 7.63 -10.65
N TYR A 157 11.02 6.31 -10.78
CA TYR A 157 10.73 5.30 -9.75
C TYR A 157 11.87 5.09 -8.76
N LYS A 158 13.07 5.60 -9.08
CA LYS A 158 14.22 5.44 -8.20
C LYS A 158 14.07 6.18 -6.88
N ALA A 159 13.60 7.42 -6.91
CA ALA A 159 13.46 8.23 -5.69
C ALA A 159 12.48 7.63 -4.66
N PRO A 160 11.25 7.20 -5.03
CA PRO A 160 10.36 6.52 -4.10
C PRO A 160 10.91 5.16 -3.63
N LEU A 161 11.62 4.42 -4.49
CA LEU A 161 12.30 3.18 -4.11
C LEU A 161 13.41 3.44 -3.07
N ASP A 162 14.30 4.40 -3.33
CA ASP A 162 15.41 4.75 -2.42
C ASP A 162 14.87 5.16 -1.02
N LYS A 163 13.74 5.90 -0.99
CA LYS A 163 13.06 6.25 0.27
C LYS A 163 12.52 5.02 0.98
N ALA A 164 11.94 4.06 0.25
CA ALA A 164 11.42 2.83 0.84
C ALA A 164 12.56 1.95 1.40
N ILE A 165 13.66 1.80 0.67
CA ILE A 165 14.86 1.09 1.16
C ILE A 165 15.39 1.75 2.43
N LYS A 166 15.54 3.07 2.40
CA LYS A 166 15.99 3.84 3.57
C LYS A 166 15.05 3.68 4.75
N PHE A 167 13.74 3.69 4.52
CA PHE A 167 12.73 3.48 5.56
C PHE A 167 12.90 2.13 6.27
N VAL A 168 13.09 1.05 5.53
CA VAL A 168 13.30 -0.29 6.10
C VAL A 168 14.61 -0.35 6.90
N LEU A 169 15.68 0.26 6.39
CA LEU A 169 16.98 0.27 7.08
C LEU A 169 16.96 1.15 8.34
N ASP A 170 16.38 2.35 8.28
CA ASP A 170 16.34 3.29 9.40
C ASP A 170 15.42 2.82 10.56
N SER A 171 14.39 2.04 10.23
CA SER A 171 13.42 1.54 11.22
C SER A 171 13.86 0.28 11.95
N GLN A 172 14.92 -0.38 11.46
CA GLN A 172 15.43 -1.59 12.09
C GLN A 172 16.07 -1.28 13.45
N TYR A 173 15.63 -1.98 14.49
CA TYR A 173 16.24 -1.88 15.80
C TYR A 173 17.65 -2.50 15.82
N PRO A 174 18.55 -2.06 16.72
CA PRO A 174 19.92 -2.60 16.82
C PRO A 174 19.98 -4.12 17.06
N ILE A 175 18.91 -4.72 17.57
CA ILE A 175 18.77 -6.17 17.75
C ILE A 175 18.37 -6.92 16.48
N GLY A 176 18.13 -6.19 15.34
CA GLY A 176 17.87 -6.79 14.03
C GLY A 176 16.41 -6.96 13.65
N VAL A 177 15.46 -6.48 14.45
CA VAL A 177 14.01 -6.60 14.18
C VAL A 177 13.39 -5.24 13.92
N TRP A 178 12.12 -5.23 13.47
CA TRP A 178 11.38 -4.02 13.14
C TRP A 178 10.20 -3.79 14.09
N PRO A 179 9.79 -2.52 14.29
CA PRO A 179 8.52 -2.19 14.94
C PRO A 179 7.37 -2.41 13.95
N GLN A 180 6.13 -2.43 14.46
CA GLN A 180 4.96 -2.41 13.60
C GLN A 180 4.83 -1.08 12.84
N ARG A 181 5.14 0.06 13.50
CA ARG A 181 5.03 1.41 12.92
C ARG A 181 6.30 2.24 13.10
N PHE A 182 6.60 3.05 12.10
CA PHE A 182 7.74 3.99 12.12
C PHE A 182 7.43 5.26 11.29
N PRO A 183 7.93 6.47 11.66
CA PRO A 183 8.64 6.77 12.91
C PRO A 183 7.76 6.54 14.15
N LYS A 184 8.39 6.41 15.31
CA LYS A 184 7.65 6.22 16.56
C LYS A 184 6.64 7.36 16.75
N ALA A 185 5.38 7.02 17.00
CA ALA A 185 4.36 7.99 17.32
C ALA A 185 4.67 8.68 18.66
N GLN A 186 4.36 9.97 18.78
CA GLN A 186 4.51 10.70 20.02
C GLN A 186 3.40 10.40 21.02
N ALA A 187 2.28 9.86 20.57
CA ALA A 187 1.13 9.53 21.42
C ALA A 187 1.47 8.35 22.35
N ALA A 188 1.10 8.46 23.61
CA ALA A 188 0.99 7.30 24.48
C ALA A 188 -0.01 6.30 23.87
N GLY A 189 0.22 5.01 24.12
CA GLY A 189 -0.70 3.96 23.64
C GLY A 189 -2.13 4.20 24.12
N LEU A 190 -3.07 3.52 23.47
CA LEU A 190 -4.49 3.64 23.79
C LEU A 190 -4.78 3.17 25.23
N HIS A 191 -5.72 3.83 25.89
CA HIS A 191 -6.16 3.49 27.26
C HIS A 191 -5.07 3.53 28.32
N GLY A 192 -4.02 4.35 28.15
CA GLY A 192 -2.92 4.48 29.10
C GLY A 192 -1.91 3.31 29.07
N LEU A 193 -2.05 2.39 28.14
CA LEU A 193 -1.08 1.32 27.89
C LEU A 193 0.09 1.85 27.03
N PRO A 194 1.28 1.23 27.11
CA PRO A 194 2.37 1.54 26.22
C PRO A 194 1.96 1.38 24.73
N ASP A 195 2.56 2.18 23.85
CA ASP A 195 2.37 2.05 22.41
C ASP A 195 3.00 0.76 21.89
N TYR A 196 2.18 -0.28 21.73
CA TYR A 196 2.62 -1.61 21.27
C TYR A 196 3.19 -1.57 19.84
N THR A 197 2.80 -0.58 19.03
CA THR A 197 3.26 -0.46 17.64
C THR A 197 4.74 -0.14 17.53
N SER A 198 5.39 0.21 18.66
CA SER A 198 6.83 0.40 18.78
C SER A 198 7.58 -0.85 19.26
N TYR A 199 6.91 -1.96 19.53
CA TYR A 199 7.58 -3.19 19.96
C TYR A 199 8.22 -3.94 18.80
N ALA A 200 9.15 -4.85 19.11
CA ALA A 200 9.65 -5.82 18.14
C ALA A 200 8.51 -6.71 17.66
N THR A 201 8.19 -6.64 16.37
CA THR A 201 6.95 -7.17 15.81
C THR A 201 7.23 -8.32 14.87
N PHE A 202 6.51 -9.43 15.04
CA PHE A 202 6.59 -10.64 14.21
C PHE A 202 5.23 -11.03 13.60
N ASN A 203 4.11 -10.54 14.19
CA ASN A 203 2.79 -10.78 13.61
C ASN A 203 2.68 -10.12 12.23
N ASP A 204 1.72 -10.59 11.44
CA ASP A 204 1.44 -10.11 10.08
C ASP A 204 2.70 -10.06 9.20
N ASP A 205 3.59 -11.04 9.43
CA ASP A 205 4.82 -11.28 8.68
C ASP A 205 5.80 -10.09 8.62
N VAL A 206 5.72 -9.10 9.52
CA VAL A 206 6.53 -7.87 9.49
C VAL A 206 8.02 -8.14 9.28
N ALA A 207 8.59 -9.09 10.03
CA ALA A 207 10.01 -9.42 9.89
C ALA A 207 10.30 -10.13 8.57
N ALA A 208 9.46 -11.08 8.17
CA ALA A 208 9.63 -11.87 6.94
C ALA A 208 9.50 -10.99 5.70
N GLU A 209 8.51 -10.11 5.65
CA GLU A 209 8.28 -9.19 4.53
C GLU A 209 9.43 -8.19 4.33
N ASN A 210 9.98 -7.65 5.41
CA ASN A 210 11.14 -6.78 5.34
C ASN A 210 12.41 -7.52 4.88
N MET A 211 12.62 -8.74 5.36
CA MET A 211 13.72 -9.59 4.93
C MET A 211 13.61 -9.94 3.45
N ASP A 212 12.41 -10.28 2.98
CA ASP A 212 12.15 -10.61 1.58
C ASP A 212 12.40 -9.40 0.67
N PHE A 213 11.91 -8.22 1.05
CA PHE A 213 12.20 -6.99 0.29
C PHE A 213 13.70 -6.68 0.23
N LEU A 214 14.44 -6.80 1.35
CA LEU A 214 15.89 -6.60 1.36
C LEU A 214 16.63 -7.64 0.51
N LEU A 215 16.15 -8.90 0.51
CA LEU A 215 16.69 -9.95 -0.36
C LEU A 215 16.50 -9.61 -1.84
N MET A 216 15.31 -9.13 -2.22
CA MET A 216 15.04 -8.67 -3.59
C MET A 216 15.93 -7.49 -3.99
N CYS A 217 16.26 -6.59 -3.05
CA CYS A 217 17.18 -5.48 -3.32
C CYS A 217 18.62 -5.92 -3.50
N TYR A 218 19.03 -7.03 -2.85
CA TYR A 218 20.38 -7.59 -2.93
C TYR A 218 20.64 -8.35 -4.23
N GLN A 219 19.64 -8.99 -4.81
CA GLN A 219 19.72 -9.75 -6.08
C GLN A 219 19.79 -8.82 -7.31
#